data_740b22f479e65444edf772732f7ff72a
#
_entry.id   740b22f479e65444edf772732f7ff72a
#
_cell.length_a   1.000
_cell.length_b   1.000
_cell.length_c   1.000
_cell.angle_alpha   90.00
_cell.angle_beta   90.00
_cell.angle_gamma   90.00
#
_symmetry.space_group_name_H-M   'P 1'
#
loop_
_entity.id
_entity.type
_entity.pdbx_description
1 polymer ?
#
loop_
_entity_poly.entity_id
_entity_poly.type
_entity_poly.pdbx_seq_one_letter_code
_entity_poly.pdbx_strand_id
1 'polypeptide(L)'
;MTPSAWLQRFAPRPPGTALDVACGSGRNLRWLAGQGWQVTGVDRDTAATAALRGSAEIIDADIEGAAWPLAGRQFDLVVVCNYLWRPLVDTLKASVKPGGRLVWETFADGQQTIGRPSRPDFLLQRGELLRICHDWHIVAYEDLFEEGVNPRFVQRVAAIRPPPAA
;
A
#
# COMPACT_ATOMS: atom_id res chain seq x y z
N MET A 1 -5.65 10.82 13.02
CA MET A 1 -6.01 10.32 11.67
C MET A 1 -6.22 8.81 11.73
N THR A 2 -7.28 8.35 11.10
CA THR A 2 -7.69 6.94 11.13
C THR A 2 -6.88 6.12 10.12
N PRO A 3 -6.33 4.97 10.49
CA PRO A 3 -5.68 4.05 9.55
C PRO A 3 -6.70 3.47 8.55
N SER A 4 -6.23 2.94 7.44
CA SER A 4 -7.07 2.28 6.46
C SER A 4 -7.88 1.15 7.09
N ALA A 5 -9.20 1.17 6.91
CA ALA A 5 -10.07 0.08 7.36
C ALA A 5 -9.78 -1.23 6.61
N TRP A 6 -9.38 -1.14 5.34
CA TRP A 6 -8.96 -2.29 4.54
C TRP A 6 -7.69 -2.92 5.10
N LEU A 7 -6.70 -2.11 5.45
CA LEU A 7 -5.50 -2.58 6.14
C LEU A 7 -5.83 -3.26 7.46
N GLN A 8 -6.66 -2.63 8.30
CA GLN A 8 -7.03 -3.19 9.60
C GLN A 8 -7.69 -4.57 9.48
N ARG A 9 -8.51 -4.73 8.45
CA ARG A 9 -9.22 -5.98 8.17
C ARG A 9 -8.31 -7.09 7.66
N PHE A 10 -7.32 -6.76 6.85
CA PHE A 10 -6.54 -7.74 6.10
C PHE A 10 -5.07 -7.86 6.50
N ALA A 11 -4.58 -7.08 7.45
CA ALA A 11 -3.26 -7.28 8.01
C ALA A 11 -3.16 -8.69 8.62
N PRO A 12 -2.16 -9.50 8.20
CA PRO A 12 -2.03 -10.86 8.71
C PRO A 12 -1.61 -10.89 10.18
N ARG A 13 -1.81 -12.04 10.82
CA ARG A 13 -1.33 -12.29 12.18
C ARG A 13 -0.59 -13.63 12.23
N PRO A 14 0.46 -13.76 13.06
CA PRO A 14 1.01 -12.74 13.97
C PRO A 14 1.71 -11.61 13.20
N PRO A 15 1.99 -10.45 13.86
CA PRO A 15 2.74 -9.36 13.25
C PRO A 15 4.19 -9.78 12.94
N GLY A 16 4.73 -9.22 11.87
CA GLY A 16 6.11 -9.41 11.42
C GLY A 16 6.70 -8.09 10.96
N THR A 17 7.32 -8.06 9.78
CA THR A 17 7.85 -6.84 9.14
C THR A 17 6.83 -6.26 8.17
N ALA A 18 6.64 -4.94 8.18
CA ALA A 18 5.72 -4.25 7.29
C ALA A 18 6.38 -3.05 6.61
N LEU A 19 6.04 -2.83 5.34
CA LEU A 19 6.41 -1.65 4.56
C LEU A 19 5.15 -0.85 4.23
N ASP A 20 5.16 0.44 4.54
CA ASP A 20 4.12 1.40 4.12
C ASP A 20 4.71 2.30 3.03
N VAL A 21 4.26 2.11 1.80
CA VAL A 21 4.76 2.80 0.60
C VAL A 21 4.01 4.12 0.42
N ALA A 22 4.75 5.21 0.22
CA ALA A 22 4.20 6.55 0.20
C ALA A 22 3.37 6.82 1.46
N CYS A 23 4.02 6.66 2.61
CA CYS A 23 3.37 6.59 3.92
C CYS A 23 2.76 7.92 4.39
N GLY A 24 3.07 9.03 3.73
CA GLY A 24 2.50 10.36 3.99
C GLY A 24 2.61 10.76 5.47
N SER A 25 1.47 11.04 6.10
CA SER A 25 1.41 11.42 7.50
C SER A 25 1.67 10.29 8.51
N GLY A 26 1.84 9.05 8.04
CA GLY A 26 2.15 7.90 8.88
C GLY A 26 0.96 7.32 9.65
N ARG A 27 -0.27 7.55 9.20
CA ARG A 27 -1.47 7.02 9.87
C ARG A 27 -1.46 5.49 9.97
N ASN A 28 -1.07 4.81 8.90
CA ASN A 28 -0.95 3.35 8.86
C ASN A 28 0.28 2.85 9.65
N LEU A 29 1.41 3.57 9.55
CA LEU A 29 2.61 3.26 10.33
C LEU A 29 2.34 3.24 11.83
N ARG A 30 1.65 4.27 12.35
CA ARG A 30 1.30 4.35 13.78
C ARG A 30 0.45 3.18 14.21
N TRP A 31 -0.55 2.84 13.40
CA TRP A 31 -1.41 1.71 13.72
C TRP A 31 -0.64 0.39 13.70
N LEU A 32 0.15 0.13 12.66
CA LEU A 32 0.95 -1.09 12.55
C LEU A 32 1.94 -1.24 13.72
N ALA A 33 2.68 -0.18 14.05
CA ALA A 33 3.58 -0.18 15.19
C ALA A 33 2.85 -0.49 16.50
N GLY A 34 1.66 0.09 16.70
CA GLY A 34 0.81 -0.20 17.85
C GLY A 34 0.27 -1.63 17.89
N GLN A 35 0.26 -2.34 16.75
CA GLN A 35 -0.11 -3.76 16.66
C GLN A 35 1.10 -4.71 16.79
N GLY A 36 2.29 -4.18 17.04
CA GLY A 36 3.50 -4.97 17.22
C GLY A 36 4.29 -5.27 15.95
N TRP A 37 3.99 -4.62 14.82
CA TRP A 37 4.75 -4.75 13.59
C TRP A 37 6.08 -4.00 13.67
N GLN A 38 7.12 -4.58 13.08
CA GLN A 38 8.34 -3.84 12.74
C GLN A 38 8.09 -3.09 11.43
N VAL A 39 7.93 -1.77 11.52
CA VAL A 39 7.47 -0.98 10.38
C VAL A 39 8.57 -0.15 9.75
N THR A 40 8.57 -0.13 8.42
CA THR A 40 9.35 0.76 7.59
C THR A 40 8.40 1.60 6.76
N GLY A 41 8.56 2.90 6.76
CA GLY A 41 7.82 3.83 5.90
C GLY A 41 8.75 4.51 4.91
N VAL A 42 8.30 4.71 3.69
CA VAL A 42 9.00 5.48 2.67
C VAL A 42 8.10 6.55 2.11
N ASP A 43 8.59 7.78 2.07
CA ASP A 43 7.94 8.93 1.45
C ASP A 43 8.99 9.97 1.05
N ARG A 44 8.68 10.84 0.09
CA ARG A 44 9.52 11.99 -0.26
C ARG A 44 9.39 13.15 0.73
N ASP A 45 8.34 13.17 1.55
CA ASP A 45 8.12 14.14 2.61
C ASP A 45 7.88 13.41 3.93
N THR A 46 8.90 13.34 4.73
CA THR A 46 8.89 12.64 6.02
C THR A 46 8.71 13.57 7.22
N ALA A 47 8.41 14.85 7.01
CA ALA A 47 8.24 15.81 8.11
C ALA A 47 7.14 15.38 9.10
N ALA A 48 6.00 14.91 8.59
CA ALA A 48 4.88 14.46 9.42
C ALA A 48 5.15 13.14 10.19
N THR A 49 6.15 12.37 9.78
CA THR A 49 6.52 11.09 10.39
C THR A 49 7.77 11.17 11.25
N ALA A 50 8.39 12.34 11.37
CA ALA A 50 9.64 12.53 12.13
C ALA A 50 9.53 12.01 13.57
N ALA A 51 8.39 12.21 14.23
CA ALA A 51 8.13 11.74 15.59
C ALA A 51 8.05 10.20 15.71
N LEU A 52 7.94 9.47 14.59
CA LEU A 52 7.87 8.01 14.59
C LEU A 52 9.24 7.33 14.47
N ARG A 53 10.33 8.08 14.28
CA ARG A 53 11.68 7.53 14.09
C ARG A 53 12.19 6.66 15.25
N GLY A 54 11.56 6.74 16.42
CA GLY A 54 11.87 5.85 17.56
C GLY A 54 11.11 4.52 17.55
N SER A 55 10.01 4.42 16.78
CA SER A 55 9.13 3.25 16.69
C SER A 55 8.99 2.67 15.29
N ALA A 56 9.54 3.37 14.29
CA ALA A 56 9.51 2.98 12.89
C ALA A 56 10.80 3.42 12.19
N GLU A 57 11.21 2.66 11.18
CA GLU A 57 12.23 3.10 10.23
C GLU A 57 11.57 4.02 9.20
N ILE A 58 12.02 5.27 9.09
CA ILE A 58 11.50 6.25 8.15
C ILE A 58 12.57 6.59 7.11
N ILE A 59 12.27 6.33 5.85
CA ILE A 59 13.14 6.57 4.71
C ILE A 59 12.59 7.74 3.90
N ASP A 60 13.41 8.79 3.79
CA ASP A 60 13.15 9.94 2.94
C ASP A 60 13.70 9.64 1.55
N ALA A 61 12.82 9.41 0.59
CA ALA A 61 13.20 9.06 -0.78
C ALA A 61 12.11 9.39 -1.80
N ASP A 62 12.53 9.90 -2.95
CA ASP A 62 11.69 9.99 -4.14
C ASP A 62 11.67 8.63 -4.86
N ILE A 63 10.58 7.89 -4.68
CA ILE A 63 10.40 6.55 -5.26
C ILE A 63 9.92 6.58 -6.72
N GLU A 64 9.67 7.74 -7.28
CA GLU A 64 9.30 7.93 -8.68
C GLU A 64 10.49 8.36 -9.55
N GLY A 65 11.34 9.23 -9.01
CA GLY A 65 12.45 9.83 -9.76
C GLY A 65 13.83 9.27 -9.44
N ALA A 66 13.98 8.47 -8.39
CA ALA A 66 15.26 7.92 -7.94
C ALA A 66 15.23 6.40 -7.86
N ALA A 67 16.38 5.80 -7.55
CA ALA A 67 16.47 4.36 -7.32
C ALA A 67 15.63 3.93 -6.12
N TRP A 68 15.05 2.73 -6.18
CA TRP A 68 14.31 2.14 -5.07
C TRP A 68 15.20 1.96 -3.84
N PRO A 69 14.90 2.62 -2.71
CA PRO A 69 15.81 2.66 -1.56
C PRO A 69 15.88 1.34 -0.78
N LEU A 70 14.98 0.42 -1.06
CA LEU A 70 14.82 -0.85 -0.33
C LEU A 70 15.16 -2.06 -1.22
N ALA A 71 16.08 -1.89 -2.18
CA ALA A 71 16.47 -2.94 -3.10
C ALA A 71 16.87 -4.23 -2.35
N GLY A 72 16.29 -5.36 -2.76
CA GLY A 72 16.53 -6.67 -2.15
C GLY A 72 15.83 -6.91 -0.80
N ARG A 73 15.20 -5.93 -0.20
CA ARG A 73 14.43 -6.12 1.04
C ARG A 73 13.03 -6.66 0.74
N GLN A 74 12.59 -7.57 1.60
CA GLN A 74 11.25 -8.15 1.54
C GLN A 74 10.57 -8.07 2.90
N PHE A 75 9.24 -7.95 2.87
CA PHE A 75 8.42 -7.74 4.06
C PHE A 75 7.28 -8.75 4.11
N ASP A 76 6.82 -9.08 5.32
CA ASP A 76 5.66 -9.95 5.53
C ASP A 76 4.36 -9.27 5.09
N LEU A 77 4.33 -7.93 5.13
CA LEU A 77 3.21 -7.10 4.71
C LEU A 77 3.73 -5.87 3.95
N VAL A 78 3.18 -5.62 2.76
CA VAL A 78 3.39 -4.36 2.02
C VAL A 78 2.05 -3.66 1.90
N VAL A 79 2.01 -2.40 2.32
CA VAL A 79 0.83 -1.54 2.33
C VAL A 79 1.00 -0.40 1.34
N VAL A 80 0.01 -0.19 0.49
CA VAL A 80 -0.07 0.94 -0.44
C VAL A 80 -1.45 1.57 -0.32
N CYS A 81 -1.52 2.79 0.20
CA CYS A 81 -2.78 3.51 0.38
C CYS A 81 -2.73 4.88 -0.31
N ASN A 82 -3.75 5.17 -1.11
CA ASN A 82 -3.89 6.44 -1.83
C ASN A 82 -2.67 6.80 -2.70
N TYR A 83 -2.06 5.78 -3.29
CA TYR A 83 -0.86 5.92 -4.11
C TYR A 83 -0.89 4.94 -5.28
N LEU A 84 -0.49 5.43 -6.47
CA LEU A 84 -0.32 4.65 -7.68
C LEU A 84 0.83 5.23 -8.51
N TRP A 85 1.85 4.41 -8.76
CA TRP A 85 2.91 4.68 -9.71
C TRP A 85 3.22 3.39 -10.47
N ARG A 86 2.70 3.27 -11.69
CA ARG A 86 2.75 2.01 -12.45
C ARG A 86 4.15 1.45 -12.68
N PRO A 87 5.18 2.29 -12.96
CA PRO A 87 6.55 1.77 -13.09
C PRO A 87 7.09 1.04 -11.85
N LEU A 88 6.47 1.24 -10.68
CA LEU A 88 6.92 0.64 -9.42
C LEU A 88 6.21 -0.70 -9.10
N VAL A 89 5.21 -1.09 -9.86
CA VAL A 89 4.34 -2.25 -9.54
C VAL A 89 5.14 -3.54 -9.32
N ASP A 90 6.05 -3.87 -10.23
CA ASP A 90 6.85 -5.10 -10.12
C ASP A 90 7.78 -5.04 -8.90
N THR A 91 8.34 -3.89 -8.60
CA THR A 91 9.16 -3.66 -7.40
C THR A 91 8.36 -3.84 -6.12
N LEU A 92 7.13 -3.35 -6.07
CA LEU A 92 6.23 -3.53 -4.92
C LEU A 92 5.88 -5.01 -4.72
N LYS A 93 5.57 -5.72 -5.79
CA LYS A 93 5.32 -7.17 -5.73
C LYS A 93 6.56 -7.93 -5.25
N ALA A 94 7.74 -7.58 -5.75
CA ALA A 94 9.00 -8.20 -5.33
C ALA A 94 9.36 -7.92 -3.86
N SER A 95 8.84 -6.83 -3.29
CA SER A 95 9.05 -6.45 -1.90
C SER A 95 8.22 -7.26 -0.90
N VAL A 96 7.26 -8.05 -1.37
CA VAL A 96 6.49 -8.96 -0.54
C VAL A 96 7.20 -10.29 -0.44
N LYS A 97 7.44 -10.82 0.75
CA LYS A 97 7.99 -12.17 0.93
C LYS A 97 7.07 -13.23 0.30
N PRO A 98 7.59 -14.38 -0.16
CA PRO A 98 6.75 -15.54 -0.43
C PRO A 98 5.87 -15.87 0.78
N GLY A 99 4.57 -16.04 0.58
CA GLY A 99 3.59 -16.19 1.65
C GLY A 99 3.18 -14.90 2.35
N GLY A 100 3.85 -13.79 2.06
CA GLY A 100 3.50 -12.47 2.58
C GLY A 100 2.29 -11.86 1.89
N ARG A 101 1.84 -10.72 2.40
CA ARG A 101 0.61 -10.07 1.94
C ARG A 101 0.86 -8.69 1.36
N LEU A 102 0.18 -8.41 0.25
CA LEU A 102 0.01 -7.07 -0.32
C LEU A 102 -1.39 -6.58 0.04
N VAL A 103 -1.46 -5.39 0.64
CA VAL A 103 -2.70 -4.67 0.91
C VAL A 103 -2.62 -3.33 0.19
N TRP A 104 -3.42 -3.18 -0.86
CA TRP A 104 -3.40 -2.00 -1.71
C TRP A 104 -4.81 -1.44 -1.86
N GLU A 105 -4.99 -0.16 -1.57
CA GLU A 105 -6.19 0.58 -1.90
C GLU A 105 -5.84 1.96 -2.44
N THR A 106 -6.45 2.35 -3.54
CA THR A 106 -6.33 3.71 -4.07
C THR A 106 -7.50 4.06 -4.96
N PHE A 107 -7.50 5.31 -5.42
CA PHE A 107 -8.57 5.84 -6.26
C PHE A 107 -8.65 5.13 -7.61
N ALA A 108 -9.87 4.99 -8.10
CA ALA A 108 -10.17 4.33 -9.37
C ALA A 108 -10.84 5.29 -10.37
N ASP A 109 -10.90 4.86 -11.62
CA ASP A 109 -11.61 5.56 -12.69
C ASP A 109 -13.03 5.89 -12.26
N GLY A 110 -13.46 7.09 -12.53
CA GLY A 110 -14.67 7.73 -12.01
C GLY A 110 -14.37 8.84 -11.00
N GLN A 111 -13.26 8.77 -10.27
CA GLN A 111 -12.89 9.78 -9.28
C GLN A 111 -12.74 11.18 -9.88
N GLN A 112 -12.26 11.30 -11.11
CA GLN A 112 -12.10 12.57 -11.82
C GLN A 112 -13.43 13.30 -12.04
N THR A 113 -14.56 12.62 -11.92
CA THR A 113 -15.89 13.23 -12.08
C THR A 113 -16.36 13.92 -10.80
N ILE A 114 -15.76 13.61 -9.66
CA ILE A 114 -16.18 14.14 -8.35
C ILE A 114 -15.08 14.87 -7.60
N GLY A 115 -13.82 14.74 -8.02
CA GLY A 115 -12.73 15.39 -7.31
C GLY A 115 -11.33 14.96 -7.77
N ARG A 116 -10.42 14.96 -6.83
CA ARG A 116 -9.02 14.57 -7.05
C ARG A 116 -8.71 13.24 -6.38
N PRO A 117 -7.68 12.51 -6.86
CA PRO A 117 -6.91 12.77 -8.08
C PRO A 117 -7.77 12.67 -9.34
N SER A 118 -7.39 13.41 -10.38
CA SER A 118 -8.15 13.47 -11.65
C SER A 118 -7.35 12.97 -12.86
N ARG A 119 -6.04 12.82 -12.73
CA ARG A 119 -5.20 12.34 -13.84
C ARG A 119 -5.27 10.82 -13.95
N PRO A 120 -5.37 10.28 -15.17
CA PRO A 120 -5.40 8.82 -15.41
C PRO A 120 -4.21 8.07 -14.79
N ASP A 121 -3.03 8.73 -14.71
CA ASP A 121 -1.83 8.14 -14.11
C ASP A 121 -2.03 7.72 -12.65
N PHE A 122 -2.95 8.36 -11.95
CA PHE A 122 -3.24 8.14 -10.52
C PHE A 122 -4.56 7.41 -10.26
N LEU A 123 -5.22 6.96 -11.33
CA LEU A 123 -6.52 6.28 -11.26
C LEU A 123 -6.38 4.85 -11.77
N LEU A 124 -6.74 3.90 -10.93
CA LEU A 124 -6.81 2.50 -11.34
C LEU A 124 -7.93 2.29 -12.37
N GLN A 125 -7.61 1.59 -13.43
CA GLN A 125 -8.61 1.12 -14.39
C GLN A 125 -9.41 -0.02 -13.76
N ARG A 126 -10.64 -0.22 -14.24
CA ARG A 126 -11.48 -1.32 -13.77
C ARG A 126 -10.75 -2.66 -13.82
N GLY A 127 -10.73 -3.37 -12.69
CA GLY A 127 -10.08 -4.66 -12.55
C GLY A 127 -8.56 -4.63 -12.53
N GLU A 128 -7.92 -3.46 -12.46
CA GLU A 128 -6.45 -3.36 -12.59
C GLU A 128 -5.70 -4.08 -11.47
N LEU A 129 -6.14 -3.98 -10.22
CA LEU A 129 -5.50 -4.69 -9.12
C LEU A 129 -5.64 -6.21 -9.24
N LEU A 130 -6.73 -6.71 -9.83
CA LEU A 130 -6.86 -8.15 -10.14
C LEU A 130 -5.84 -8.57 -11.20
N ARG A 131 -5.62 -7.77 -12.22
CA ARG A 131 -4.59 -8.06 -13.23
C ARG A 131 -3.18 -8.03 -12.66
N ILE A 132 -2.90 -7.05 -11.80
CA ILE A 132 -1.60 -6.94 -11.11
C ILE A 132 -1.33 -8.18 -10.26
N CYS A 133 -2.34 -8.69 -9.57
CA CYS A 133 -2.23 -9.83 -8.66
C CYS A 133 -2.74 -11.15 -9.25
N HIS A 134 -2.87 -11.27 -10.59
CA HIS A 134 -3.51 -12.42 -11.23
C HIS A 134 -2.86 -13.78 -10.91
N ASP A 135 -1.55 -13.77 -10.63
CA ASP A 135 -0.75 -14.94 -10.28
C ASP A 135 -0.63 -15.16 -8.75
N TRP A 136 -1.35 -14.35 -7.96
CA TRP A 136 -1.37 -14.43 -6.51
C TRP A 136 -2.70 -14.94 -5.99
N HIS A 137 -2.72 -15.41 -4.73
CA HIS A 137 -3.96 -15.76 -4.07
C HIS A 137 -4.70 -14.47 -3.66
N ILE A 138 -5.81 -14.17 -4.31
CA ILE A 138 -6.67 -13.04 -3.97
C ILE A 138 -7.50 -13.41 -2.73
N VAL A 139 -7.24 -12.74 -1.62
CA VAL A 139 -8.00 -12.91 -0.37
C VAL A 139 -9.30 -12.12 -0.42
N ALA A 140 -9.22 -10.89 -0.91
CA ALA A 140 -10.37 -10.00 -1.07
C ALA A 140 -10.09 -8.95 -2.13
N TYR A 141 -11.14 -8.47 -2.77
CA TYR A 141 -11.08 -7.44 -3.81
C TYR A 141 -12.38 -6.63 -3.82
N GLU A 142 -12.24 -5.33 -4.03
CA GLU A 142 -13.36 -4.42 -4.27
C GLU A 142 -13.00 -3.43 -5.38
N ASP A 143 -14.00 -3.10 -6.21
CA ASP A 143 -13.94 -2.05 -7.23
C ASP A 143 -15.30 -1.36 -7.23
N LEU A 144 -15.42 -0.25 -6.50
CA LEU A 144 -16.73 0.33 -6.20
C LEU A 144 -16.67 1.84 -5.93
N PHE A 145 -17.85 2.46 -5.98
CA PHE A 145 -18.08 3.79 -5.41
C PHE A 145 -18.39 3.64 -3.92
N GLU A 146 -17.58 4.26 -3.08
CA GLU A 146 -17.75 4.29 -1.64
C GLU A 146 -18.52 5.57 -1.28
N GLU A 147 -19.75 5.40 -0.80
CA GLU A 147 -20.57 6.50 -0.32
C GLU A 147 -20.12 6.95 1.07
N GLY A 148 -20.49 8.16 1.48
CA GLY A 148 -20.23 8.66 2.83
C GLY A 148 -19.81 10.13 2.85
N VAL A 149 -19.18 10.54 3.93
CA VAL A 149 -18.73 11.92 4.14
C VAL A 149 -17.67 12.33 3.12
N ASN A 150 -16.81 11.40 2.72
CA ASN A 150 -15.80 11.59 1.68
C ASN A 150 -16.02 10.54 0.58
N PRO A 151 -17.00 10.75 -0.31
CA PRO A 151 -17.32 9.79 -1.35
C PRO A 151 -16.14 9.63 -2.32
N ARG A 152 -15.89 8.39 -2.78
CA ARG A 152 -14.78 8.11 -3.68
C ARG A 152 -15.00 6.87 -4.53
N PHE A 153 -14.46 6.89 -5.73
CA PHE A 153 -14.24 5.69 -6.52
C PHE A 153 -12.94 5.04 -6.06
N VAL A 154 -13.00 3.79 -5.65
CA VAL A 154 -11.88 3.10 -5.03
C VAL A 154 -11.79 1.66 -5.52
N GLN A 155 -10.56 1.18 -5.65
CA GLN A 155 -10.27 -0.21 -5.89
C GLN A 155 -9.32 -0.71 -4.79
N ARG A 156 -9.56 -1.93 -4.30
CA ARG A 156 -8.83 -2.53 -3.17
C ARG A 156 -8.52 -3.98 -3.45
N VAL A 157 -7.36 -4.42 -3.02
CA VAL A 157 -6.98 -5.83 -3.02
C VAL A 157 -6.24 -6.19 -1.74
N ALA A 158 -6.47 -7.39 -1.25
CA ALA A 158 -5.61 -8.09 -0.31
C ALA A 158 -5.22 -9.41 -0.98
N ALA A 159 -3.93 -9.62 -1.21
CA ALA A 159 -3.42 -10.76 -1.94
C ALA A 159 -2.19 -11.36 -1.25
N ILE A 160 -2.04 -12.68 -1.33
CA ILE A 160 -0.91 -13.42 -0.76
C ILE A 160 0.01 -13.82 -1.91
N ARG A 161 1.30 -13.47 -1.77
CA ARG A 161 2.32 -13.94 -2.72
C ARG A 161 2.47 -15.45 -2.59
N PRO A 162 2.37 -16.22 -3.70
CA PRO A 162 2.58 -17.66 -3.63
C PRO A 162 4.03 -17.99 -3.24
N PRO A 163 4.28 -19.17 -2.67
CA PRO A 163 5.65 -19.65 -2.50
C PRO A 163 6.32 -19.82 -3.85
N PRO A 164 7.67 -19.81 -3.92
CA PRO A 164 8.37 -20.11 -5.16
C PRO A 164 7.96 -21.49 -5.67
N ALA A 165 7.89 -21.64 -7.00
CA ALA A 165 7.63 -22.94 -7.63
C ALA A 165 8.68 -23.96 -7.18
N ALA A 166 8.21 -25.18 -6.90
CA ALA A 166 9.06 -26.29 -6.49
C ALA A 166 9.99 -26.74 -7.62
#